data_aa28d41618767598c5c32f9797b1ac1d
#
_entry.id   aa28d41618767598c5c32f9797b1ac1d
#
_cell.length_a   1.000
_cell.length_b   1.000
_cell.length_c   1.000
_cell.angle_alpha   90.00
_cell.angle_beta   90.00
_cell.angle_gamma   90.00
#
_symmetry.space_group_name_H-M   'P 1'
#
loop_
_entity.id
_entity.type
_entity.pdbx_description
1 polymer ?
#
loop_
_entity_poly.entity_id
_entity_poly.type
_entity_poly.pdbx_seq_one_letter_code
_entity_poly.pdbx_strand_id
1 'polypeptide(L)' 'MAWRVLEHGGHTWNVSFAAERRPDSSQWNLVFSFRATEPDRRLVWAPYPLSSSSKAALFAQADRLSNKDLTELLAARLV' A
#
# COMPACT_ATOMS: atom_id res chain seq x y z
N MET A 1 -11.76 6.25 -5.14
CA MET A 1 -12.28 5.43 -4.03
C MET A 1 -11.14 4.63 -3.40
N ALA A 2 -11.09 4.57 -2.09
CA ALA A 2 -10.05 3.80 -1.42
C ALA A 2 -10.33 2.29 -1.51
N TRP A 3 -9.26 1.53 -1.66
CA TRP A 3 -9.36 0.07 -1.65
C TRP A 3 -9.65 -0.46 -0.24
N ARG A 4 -9.02 0.13 0.76
CA ARG A 4 -9.27 -0.17 2.17
C ARG A 4 -9.15 1.08 3.02
N VAL A 5 -9.71 1.00 4.24
CA VAL A 5 -9.63 2.08 5.22
C VAL A 5 -9.07 1.50 6.51
N LEU A 6 -8.09 2.18 7.09
CA LEU A 6 -7.44 1.79 8.35
C LEU A 6 -7.60 2.90 9.38
N GLU A 7 -7.66 2.49 10.65
CA GLU A 7 -7.58 3.42 11.78
C GLU A 7 -6.22 3.22 12.44
N HIS A 8 -5.43 4.29 12.52
CA HIS A 8 -4.11 4.22 13.14
C HIS A 8 -3.67 5.59 13.66
N GLY A 9 -3.18 5.62 14.88
CA GLY A 9 -2.65 6.85 15.49
C GLY A 9 -3.68 7.96 15.62
N GLY A 10 -4.96 7.61 15.79
CA GLY A 10 -6.03 8.59 15.90
C GLY A 10 -6.48 9.15 14.56
N HIS A 11 -6.01 8.60 13.47
CA HIS A 11 -6.36 9.04 12.11
C HIS A 11 -6.97 7.92 11.31
N THR A 12 -7.83 8.30 10.37
CA THR A 12 -8.36 7.39 9.36
C THR A 12 -7.49 7.49 8.10
N TRP A 13 -7.04 6.35 7.62
CA TRP A 13 -6.15 6.29 6.45
C TRP A 13 -6.85 5.56 5.31
N ASN A 14 -6.94 6.21 4.16
CA ASN A 14 -7.40 5.57 2.94
C ASN A 14 -6.22 4.91 2.26
N VAL A 15 -6.36 3.62 1.95
CA VAL A 15 -5.28 2.81 1.38
C VAL A 15 -5.59 2.51 -0.08
N SER A 16 -4.59 2.69 -0.91
CA SER A 16 -4.63 2.29 -2.31
C SER A 16 -3.32 1.58 -2.64
N PHE A 17 -3.26 0.91 -3.78
CA PHE A 17 -2.04 0.28 -4.23
C PHE A 17 -1.88 0.40 -5.72
N ALA A 18 -0.65 0.22 -6.19
CA ALA A 18 -0.33 0.26 -7.60
C ALA A 18 0.81 -0.72 -7.88
N ALA A 19 0.93 -1.12 -9.12
CA ALA A 19 2.06 -1.90 -9.58
C ALA A 19 3.00 -0.98 -10.34
N GLU A 20 4.28 -1.05 -10.01
CA GLU A 20 5.32 -0.29 -10.69
C GLU A 20 6.30 -1.24 -11.34
N ARG A 21 6.84 -0.85 -12.48
CA ARG A 21 7.84 -1.63 -13.20
C ARG A 21 8.98 -0.71 -13.63
N ARG A 22 10.20 -1.18 -13.39
CA ARG A 22 11.39 -0.47 -13.89
C ARG A 22 11.50 -0.70 -15.41
N PRO A 23 12.05 0.27 -16.17
CA PRO A 23 12.16 0.14 -17.62
C PRO A 23 12.96 -1.08 -18.07
N ASP A 24 13.92 -1.52 -17.28
CA ASP A 24 14.82 -2.63 -17.60
C ASP A 24 14.38 -3.96 -17.01
N SER A 25 13.17 -4.05 -16.49
CA SER A 25 12.68 -5.24 -15.79
C SER A 25 11.32 -5.66 -16.31
N SER A 26 11.08 -6.98 -16.33
CA SER A 26 9.76 -7.53 -16.64
C SER A 26 8.93 -7.76 -15.36
N GLN A 27 9.50 -7.44 -14.19
CA GLN A 27 8.82 -7.64 -12.91
C GLN A 27 8.08 -6.39 -12.49
N TRP A 28 6.86 -6.60 -11.96
CA TRP A 28 6.06 -5.56 -11.34
C TRP A 28 6.26 -5.60 -9.84
N ASN A 29 6.38 -4.46 -9.21
CA ASN A 29 6.52 -4.32 -7.77
C ASN A 29 5.29 -3.66 -7.18
N LEU A 30 4.89 -4.10 -6.00
CA LEU A 30 3.72 -3.59 -5.32
C LEU A 30 4.10 -2.37 -4.48
N VAL A 31 3.31 -1.31 -4.61
CA VAL A 31 3.49 -0.09 -3.82
C VAL A 31 2.14 0.30 -3.23
N PHE A 32 2.13 0.55 -1.92
CA PHE A 32 0.93 1.04 -1.24
C PHE A 32 1.01 2.54 -1.04
N SER A 33 -0.14 3.20 -1.09
CA SER A 33 -0.26 4.58 -0.68
C SER A 33 -1.29 4.68 0.44
N PHE A 34 -0.92 5.42 1.48
CA PHE A 34 -1.76 5.64 2.65
C PHE A 34 -2.01 7.14 2.75
N ARG A 35 -3.27 7.53 2.68
CA ARG A 35 -3.64 8.95 2.75
C ARG A 35 -4.50 9.19 3.98
N ALA A 36 -4.02 10.03 4.89
CA ALA A 36 -4.81 10.45 6.04
C ALA A 36 -5.91 11.40 5.57
N THR A 37 -7.12 11.18 6.07
CA THR A 37 -8.26 11.99 5.65
C THR A 37 -8.23 13.38 6.23
N GLU A 38 -7.94 13.50 7.53
CA GLU A 38 -7.87 14.77 8.25
C GLU A 38 -7.07 14.60 9.54
N PRO A 39 -6.56 15.71 10.10
CA PRO A 39 -6.50 17.08 9.55
C PRO A 39 -5.38 17.31 8.55
N ASP A 40 -4.34 16.46 8.60
CA ASP A 40 -3.06 16.73 7.94
C ASP A 40 -3.01 16.32 6.47
N ARG A 41 -3.91 15.45 6.04
CA ARG A 41 -3.92 14.90 4.69
C ARG A 41 -2.55 14.33 4.28
N ARG A 42 -1.85 13.73 5.23
CA ARG A 42 -0.53 13.13 4.96
C ARG A 42 -0.67 12.03 3.93
N LEU A 43 0.34 11.94 3.07
CA LEU A 43 0.45 10.87 2.10
C LEU A 43 1.75 10.10 2.38
N VAL A 44 1.61 8.79 2.54
CA VAL A 44 2.75 7.91 2.80
C VAL A 44 2.80 6.86 1.70
N TRP A 45 3.95 6.73 1.05
CA TRP A 45 4.21 5.70 0.07
C TRP A 45 5.04 4.59 0.70
N ALA A 46 4.63 3.35 0.49
CA ALA A 46 5.32 2.22 1.08
C ALA A 46 5.49 1.10 0.05
N PRO A 47 6.70 0.92 -0.48
CA PRO A 47 6.99 -0.25 -1.30
C PRO A 47 6.84 -1.51 -0.45
N TYR A 48 6.28 -2.55 -1.03
CA TYR A 48 6.11 -3.82 -0.37
C TYR A 48 7.00 -4.86 -1.05
N PRO A 49 7.69 -5.73 -0.31
CA PRO A 49 8.64 -6.69 -0.89
C PRO A 49 7.92 -7.84 -1.59
N LEU A 50 7.18 -7.52 -2.62
CA LEU A 50 6.41 -8.48 -3.39
C LEU A 50 6.49 -8.07 -4.85
N SER A 51 6.87 -9.01 -5.71
CA SER A 51 6.98 -8.75 -7.13
C SER A 51 6.44 -9.93 -7.93
N SER A 52 6.03 -9.67 -9.15
CA SER A 52 5.50 -10.69 -10.04
C SER A 52 5.63 -10.23 -11.49
N SER A 53 5.75 -11.17 -12.40
CA SER A 53 5.69 -10.88 -13.83
C SER A 53 4.24 -10.58 -14.28
N SER A 54 3.26 -10.84 -13.44
CA SER A 54 1.84 -10.62 -13.71
C SER A 54 1.26 -9.61 -12.73
N LYS A 55 0.73 -8.51 -13.26
CA LYS A 55 0.02 -7.52 -12.43
C LYS A 55 -1.20 -8.14 -11.75
N ALA A 56 -1.92 -8.99 -12.45
CA ALA A 56 -3.12 -9.62 -11.90
C ALA A 56 -2.77 -10.50 -10.69
N ALA A 57 -1.68 -11.27 -10.78
CA ALA A 57 -1.22 -12.09 -9.66
C ALA A 57 -0.80 -11.23 -8.48
N LEU A 58 -0.14 -10.11 -8.76
CA LEU A 58 0.31 -9.18 -7.73
C LEU A 58 -0.88 -8.58 -6.99
N PHE A 59 -1.90 -8.15 -7.72
CA PHE A 59 -3.11 -7.58 -7.14
C PHE A 59 -3.91 -8.62 -6.33
N ALA A 60 -3.94 -9.87 -6.79
CA ALA A 60 -4.58 -10.94 -6.04
C ALA A 60 -3.87 -11.19 -4.71
N GLN A 61 -2.55 -11.08 -4.68
CA GLN A 61 -1.79 -11.23 -3.45
C GLN A 61 -2.02 -10.04 -2.51
N ALA A 62 -2.14 -8.83 -3.06
CA ALA A 62 -2.44 -7.65 -2.26
C ALA A 62 -3.78 -7.81 -1.52
N ASP A 63 -4.78 -8.39 -2.17
CA ASP A 63 -6.11 -8.60 -1.56
C ASP A 63 -6.06 -9.55 -0.37
N ARG A 64 -5.04 -10.39 -0.28
CA ARG A 64 -4.89 -11.34 0.83
C ARG A 64 -4.27 -10.71 2.07
N LEU A 65 -3.70 -9.54 1.95
CA LEU A 65 -3.11 -8.87 3.11
C LEU A 65 -4.20 -8.43 4.06
N SER A 66 -3.97 -8.67 5.34
CA SER A 66 -4.91 -8.26 6.39
C SER A 66 -4.74 -6.77 6.70
N ASN A 67 -5.75 -6.19 7.34
CA ASN A 67 -5.63 -4.83 7.82
C ASN A 67 -4.49 -4.68 8.83
N LYS A 68 -4.22 -5.74 9.60
CA LYS A 68 -3.09 -5.76 10.52
C LYS A 68 -1.77 -5.65 9.77
N ASP A 69 -1.60 -6.39 8.67
CA ASP A 69 -0.39 -6.33 7.86
C ASP A 69 -0.17 -4.93 7.31
N LEU A 70 -1.23 -4.32 6.81
CA LEU A 70 -1.17 -2.97 6.24
C LEU A 70 -0.88 -1.92 7.32
N THR A 71 -1.45 -2.09 8.50
CA THR A 71 -1.20 -1.19 9.63
C THR A 71 0.25 -1.25 10.05
N GLU A 72 0.84 -2.45 10.10
CA GLU A 72 2.25 -2.62 10.44
C GLU A 72 3.15 -1.94 9.40
N LEU A 73 2.81 -2.07 8.13
CA LEU A 73 3.56 -1.43 7.06
C LEU A 73 3.50 0.10 7.19
N LEU A 74 2.32 0.64 7.46
CA LEU A 74 2.13 2.07 7.66
C LEU A 74 2.91 2.54 8.88
N ALA A 75 2.81 1.84 10.02
CA ALA A 75 3.49 2.22 11.24
C ALA A 75 5.01 2.28 11.06
N ALA A 76 5.57 1.34 10.31
CA ALA A 76 7.01 1.33 10.03
C ALA A 76 7.45 2.57 9.24
N ARG A 77 6.57 3.14 8.43
CA ARG A 77 6.87 4.34 7.63
C ARG A 77 6.67 5.64 8.41
N LEU A 78 5.92 5.60 9.50
CA LEU A 78 5.64 6.80 10.30
C LEU A 78 6.70 7.05 11.39
N VAL A 79 7.57 6.10 11.60
CA VAL A 79 8.62 6.21 12.62
C VAL A 79 9.77 7.09 12.13
#